data_8866817a6a8aef218187e4c53680e60e
#
_entry.id   8866817a6a8aef218187e4c53680e60e
#
_cell.length_a   1.000
_cell.length_b   1.000
_cell.length_c   1.000
_cell.angle_alpha   90.00
_cell.angle_beta   90.00
_cell.angle_gamma   90.00
#
_symmetry.space_group_name_H-M   'P 1'
#
loop_
_entity.id
_entity.type
_entity.pdbx_description
1 polymer ?
#
loop_
_entity_poly.entity_id
_entity_poly.type
_entity_poly.pdbx_seq_one_letter_code
_entity_poly.pdbx_strand_id
1 'polypeptide(L)'
;MKEIVLDTETTGISIKDGHRIVEIGCIELENLIPNNNKFHCYLNPGRKVSEKALEVHGYTDEFLSTKKKFEDIVNEFLDFVKDKKLIIHNADFDLSHLNNELQIVGKKKLSNQIIDTLVLAREKFPGSQNSLDALCKRYRIDNTKRKLHTALVDCNLLSKVYINLIDQKEPKLNFQSSETQK
;
A
#
# COMPACT_ATOMS: atom_id res chain seq x y z
N MET A 1 -9.43 -15.37 5.67
CA MET A 1 -8.12 -14.77 6.04
C MET A 1 -8.22 -13.27 5.82
N LYS A 2 -7.78 -12.47 6.79
CA LYS A 2 -7.79 -11.00 6.67
C LYS A 2 -6.39 -10.48 6.41
N GLU A 3 -6.27 -9.62 5.41
CA GLU A 3 -5.03 -8.97 4.98
C GLU A 3 -5.27 -7.47 4.86
N ILE A 4 -4.24 -6.67 4.96
CA ILE A 4 -4.31 -5.21 4.83
C ILE A 4 -3.45 -4.79 3.64
N VAL A 5 -4.04 -4.14 2.67
CA VAL A 5 -3.30 -3.37 1.66
C VAL A 5 -3.00 -2.00 2.25
N LEU A 6 -1.73 -1.63 2.27
CA LEU A 6 -1.24 -0.41 2.92
C LEU A 6 -0.39 0.40 1.94
N ASP A 7 -0.54 1.70 2.00
CA ASP A 7 0.27 2.67 1.28
C ASP A 7 0.44 3.94 2.10
N THR A 8 1.55 4.66 1.92
CA THR A 8 1.85 5.91 2.62
C THR A 8 2.32 6.99 1.66
N GLU A 9 1.98 8.26 1.97
CA GLU A 9 2.60 9.43 1.37
C GLU A 9 3.47 10.14 2.41
N THR A 10 4.54 10.77 1.96
CA THR A 10 5.58 11.33 2.82
C THR A 10 6.00 12.73 2.39
N THR A 11 6.74 13.44 3.25
CA THR A 11 7.35 14.73 2.88
C THR A 11 8.55 14.59 1.94
N GLY A 12 9.04 13.37 1.70
CA GLY A 12 10.17 13.05 0.86
C GLY A 12 10.68 11.63 1.08
N ILE A 13 11.80 11.28 0.45
CA ILE A 13 12.21 9.88 0.29
C ILE A 13 12.88 9.29 1.53
N SER A 14 13.83 9.99 2.14
CA SER A 14 14.74 9.41 3.12
C SER A 14 14.40 9.79 4.56
N ILE A 15 14.22 8.81 5.43
CA ILE A 15 14.10 9.06 6.88
C ILE A 15 15.37 9.66 7.49
N LYS A 16 16.55 9.44 6.88
CA LYS A 16 17.82 10.05 7.33
C LYS A 16 17.83 11.56 7.15
N ASP A 17 17.08 12.07 6.17
CA ASP A 17 16.88 13.50 5.92
C ASP A 17 15.72 14.07 6.74
N GLY A 18 15.19 13.29 7.68
CA GLY A 18 14.12 13.68 8.58
C GLY A 18 12.73 13.71 7.93
N HIS A 19 12.55 13.05 6.78
CA HIS A 19 11.24 12.99 6.12
C HIS A 19 10.23 12.18 6.95
N ARG A 20 8.98 12.61 6.91
CA ARG A 20 7.89 12.16 7.76
C ARG A 20 6.67 11.75 6.92
N ILE A 21 5.81 10.92 7.47
CA ILE A 21 4.54 10.50 6.84
C ILE A 21 3.54 11.66 6.88
N VAL A 22 2.80 11.84 5.78
CA VAL A 22 1.71 12.83 5.64
C VAL A 22 0.35 12.18 5.38
N GLU A 23 0.31 10.94 4.91
CA GLU A 23 -0.92 10.17 4.71
C GLU A 23 -0.67 8.68 4.94
N ILE A 24 -1.62 8.00 5.56
CA ILE A 24 -1.67 6.54 5.67
C ILE A 24 -3.01 6.08 5.12
N GLY A 25 -2.98 5.14 4.19
CA GLY A 25 -4.15 4.45 3.67
C GLY A 25 -4.04 2.95 3.91
N CYS A 26 -5.12 2.35 4.41
CA CYS A 26 -5.22 0.90 4.57
C CYS A 26 -6.60 0.42 4.13
N ILE A 27 -6.64 -0.68 3.39
CA ILE A 27 -7.88 -1.37 2.99
C ILE A 27 -7.79 -2.81 3.44
N GLU A 28 -8.78 -3.27 4.19
CA GLU A 28 -8.87 -4.68 4.59
C GLU A 28 -9.41 -5.52 3.42
N LEU A 29 -8.69 -6.61 3.16
CA LEU A 29 -9.16 -7.68 2.28
C LEU A 29 -9.65 -8.85 3.15
N GLU A 30 -10.81 -9.38 2.86
CA GLU A 30 -11.30 -10.63 3.43
C GLU A 30 -11.41 -11.67 2.33
N ASN A 31 -10.59 -12.73 2.41
CA ASN A 31 -10.47 -13.74 1.36
C ASN A 31 -10.18 -13.10 -0.03
N LEU A 32 -9.25 -12.16 -0.07
CA LEU A 32 -8.82 -11.39 -1.24
C LEU A 32 -9.87 -10.41 -1.80
N ILE A 33 -11.00 -10.23 -1.14
CA ILE A 33 -12.04 -9.29 -1.57
C ILE A 33 -11.94 -8.05 -0.67
N PRO A 34 -11.78 -6.84 -1.25
CA PRO A 34 -11.84 -5.61 -0.47
C PRO A 34 -13.19 -5.47 0.23
N ASN A 35 -13.16 -5.23 1.53
CA ASN A 35 -14.35 -4.92 2.30
C ASN A 35 -14.42 -3.43 2.66
N ASN A 36 -15.43 -3.01 3.41
CA ASN A 36 -15.62 -1.60 3.77
C ASN A 36 -14.77 -1.16 4.97
N ASN A 37 -13.97 -2.07 5.56
CA ASN A 37 -13.11 -1.75 6.68
C ASN A 37 -11.82 -1.09 6.18
N LYS A 38 -11.64 0.20 6.51
CA LYS A 38 -10.54 1.04 6.04
C LYS A 38 -9.99 1.85 7.19
N PHE A 39 -8.68 2.07 7.16
CA PHE A 39 -8.03 3.10 7.98
C PHE A 39 -7.48 4.17 7.02
N HIS A 40 -7.75 5.42 7.32
CA HIS A 40 -7.24 6.53 6.53
C HIS A 40 -7.04 7.76 7.39
N CYS A 41 -5.88 8.39 7.27
CA CYS A 41 -5.62 9.66 7.92
C CYS A 41 -4.62 10.49 7.12
N TYR A 42 -4.77 11.81 7.22
CA TYR A 42 -3.73 12.79 6.90
C TYR A 42 -3.01 13.18 8.18
N LEU A 43 -1.72 13.45 8.09
CA LEU A 43 -0.88 13.75 9.23
C LEU A 43 -0.15 15.07 9.07
N ASN A 44 -0.07 15.82 10.16
CA ASN A 44 0.83 16.95 10.27
C ASN A 44 2.26 16.42 10.52
N PRO A 45 3.19 16.59 9.56
CA PRO A 45 4.54 16.04 9.68
C PRO A 45 5.46 16.90 10.58
N GLY A 46 5.03 18.09 10.98
CA GLY A 46 5.86 19.06 11.73
C GLY A 46 7.06 19.58 10.94
N ARG A 47 7.04 19.46 9.62
CA ARG A 47 8.08 19.94 8.70
C ARG A 47 7.48 20.25 7.33
N LYS A 48 8.26 20.93 6.49
CA LYS A 48 7.89 21.24 5.11
C LYS A 48 7.91 19.99 4.23
N VAL A 49 6.97 19.91 3.31
CA VAL A 49 6.94 18.95 2.21
C VAL A 49 7.98 19.36 1.17
N SER A 50 8.76 18.42 0.65
CA SER A 50 9.67 18.69 -0.46
C SER A 50 8.89 19.00 -1.74
N GLU A 51 9.46 19.80 -2.65
CA GLU A 51 8.82 20.12 -3.94
C GLU A 51 8.44 18.87 -4.72
N LYS A 52 9.36 17.88 -4.77
CA LYS A 52 9.11 16.61 -5.45
C LYS A 52 7.95 15.82 -4.84
N ALA A 53 7.83 15.78 -3.52
CA ALA A 53 6.72 15.11 -2.85
C ALA A 53 5.41 15.85 -3.09
N LEU A 54 5.43 17.18 -3.07
CA LEU A 54 4.26 18.00 -3.40
C LEU A 54 3.76 17.75 -4.83
N GLU A 55 4.65 17.60 -5.80
CA GLU A 55 4.30 17.24 -7.18
C GLU A 55 3.63 15.86 -7.27
N VAL A 56 4.01 14.93 -6.40
CA VAL A 56 3.50 13.56 -6.38
C VAL A 56 2.09 13.50 -5.78
N HIS A 57 1.89 14.02 -4.57
CA HIS A 57 0.64 13.84 -3.82
C HIS A 57 -0.22 15.11 -3.69
N GLY A 58 0.36 16.30 -3.91
CA GLY A 58 -0.37 17.58 -3.91
C GLY A 58 -0.75 18.13 -2.54
N TYR A 59 -0.31 17.54 -1.42
CA TYR A 59 -0.65 18.02 -0.07
C TYR A 59 0.28 19.17 0.34
N THR A 60 -0.30 20.36 0.50
CA THR A 60 0.43 21.57 0.89
C THR A 60 0.73 21.59 2.39
N ASP A 61 1.77 22.33 2.78
CA ASP A 61 2.10 22.52 4.20
C ASP A 61 0.92 23.13 4.99
N GLU A 62 0.17 24.06 4.36
CA GLU A 62 -1.02 24.67 4.95
C GLU A 62 -2.10 23.62 5.25
N PHE A 63 -2.41 22.77 4.27
CA PHE A 63 -3.38 21.68 4.43
C PHE A 63 -2.99 20.73 5.57
N LEU A 64 -1.72 20.32 5.60
CA LEU A 64 -1.21 19.36 6.59
C LEU A 64 -1.08 19.96 8.00
N SER A 65 -0.87 21.26 8.13
CA SER A 65 -0.70 21.93 9.42
C SER A 65 -1.91 21.80 10.35
N THR A 66 -3.10 21.59 9.77
CA THR A 66 -4.36 21.42 10.51
C THR A 66 -4.67 19.96 10.90
N LYS A 67 -3.82 19.01 10.51
CA LYS A 67 -4.07 17.57 10.71
C LYS A 67 -3.51 17.10 12.05
N LYS A 68 -3.98 15.93 12.49
CA LYS A 68 -3.45 15.24 13.66
C LYS A 68 -1.99 14.85 13.44
N LYS A 69 -1.24 14.70 14.52
CA LYS A 69 0.09 14.12 14.47
C LYS A 69 0.02 12.60 14.54
N PHE A 70 1.12 11.92 14.21
CA PHE A 70 1.17 10.46 14.28
C PHE A 70 0.91 9.94 15.72
N GLU A 71 1.38 10.65 16.75
CA GLU A 71 1.13 10.32 18.16
C GLU A 71 -0.37 10.22 18.53
N ASP A 72 -1.21 11.00 17.84
CA ASP A 72 -2.67 11.04 18.11
C ASP A 72 -3.42 9.84 17.51
N ILE A 73 -2.84 9.17 16.51
CA ILE A 73 -3.51 8.09 15.75
C ILE A 73 -2.83 6.73 15.89
N VAL A 74 -1.67 6.68 16.50
CA VAL A 74 -0.82 5.48 16.50
C VAL A 74 -1.50 4.25 17.10
N ASN A 75 -2.28 4.41 18.16
CA ASN A 75 -2.97 3.27 18.79
C ASN A 75 -4.08 2.72 17.87
N GLU A 76 -4.87 3.60 17.24
CA GLU A 76 -5.90 3.21 16.28
C GLU A 76 -5.28 2.50 15.06
N PHE A 77 -4.16 3.03 14.54
CA PHE A 77 -3.42 2.41 13.45
C PHE A 77 -2.92 1.01 13.83
N LEU A 78 -2.26 0.87 15.00
CA LEU A 78 -1.73 -0.42 15.46
C LEU A 78 -2.84 -1.45 15.69
N ASP A 79 -3.99 -1.04 16.25
CA ASP A 79 -5.14 -1.92 16.42
C ASP A 79 -5.72 -2.37 15.08
N PHE A 80 -5.73 -1.49 14.07
CA PHE A 80 -6.22 -1.81 12.73
C PHE A 80 -5.36 -2.86 12.04
N VAL A 81 -4.03 -2.75 12.10
CA VAL A 81 -3.10 -3.65 11.41
C VAL A 81 -2.74 -4.90 12.22
N LYS A 82 -3.13 -4.95 13.50
CA LYS A 82 -2.76 -6.02 14.43
C LYS A 82 -3.02 -7.42 13.86
N ASP A 83 -2.01 -8.29 13.97
CA ASP A 83 -2.06 -9.72 13.59
C ASP A 83 -2.46 -9.99 12.13
N LYS A 84 -2.49 -8.96 11.28
CA LYS A 84 -2.83 -9.09 9.86
C LYS A 84 -1.59 -9.03 8.99
N LYS A 85 -1.63 -9.72 7.87
CA LYS A 85 -0.61 -9.62 6.84
C LYS A 85 -0.72 -8.27 6.13
N LEU A 86 0.40 -7.61 5.88
CA LEU A 86 0.46 -6.33 5.17
C LEU A 86 0.92 -6.55 3.74
N ILE A 87 0.16 -6.03 2.80
CA ILE A 87 0.42 -6.05 1.37
C ILE A 87 0.85 -4.65 0.96
N ILE A 88 2.08 -4.48 0.52
CA ILE A 88 2.68 -3.17 0.25
C ILE A 88 3.45 -3.25 -1.07
N HIS A 89 3.48 -2.19 -1.86
CA HIS A 89 4.26 -2.09 -3.09
C HIS A 89 5.55 -1.33 -2.83
N ASN A 90 6.72 -1.99 -2.88
CA ASN A 90 8.00 -1.47 -2.44
C ASN A 90 8.03 -1.26 -0.91
N ALA A 91 7.79 -2.35 -0.19
CA ALA A 91 7.52 -2.34 1.25
C ALA A 91 8.62 -1.70 2.12
N ASP A 92 9.88 -1.78 1.70
CA ASP A 92 11.00 -1.17 2.44
C ASP A 92 10.81 0.34 2.64
N PHE A 93 10.23 1.02 1.66
CA PHE A 93 9.96 2.45 1.76
C PHE A 93 8.93 2.75 2.86
N ASP A 94 7.75 2.16 2.78
CA ASP A 94 6.67 2.42 3.75
C ASP A 94 7.02 1.94 5.15
N LEU A 95 7.62 0.76 5.26
CA LEU A 95 8.03 0.21 6.54
C LEU A 95 9.12 1.03 7.22
N SER A 96 10.07 1.59 6.47
CA SER A 96 11.11 2.46 7.03
C SER A 96 10.48 3.72 7.65
N HIS A 97 9.54 4.34 6.96
CA HIS A 97 8.83 5.52 7.45
C HIS A 97 7.90 5.19 8.64
N LEU A 98 7.09 4.13 8.55
CA LEU A 98 6.21 3.70 9.64
C LEU A 98 6.99 3.32 10.89
N ASN A 99 8.07 2.57 10.75
CA ASN A 99 8.90 2.17 11.89
C ASN A 99 9.66 3.36 12.50
N ASN A 100 10.02 4.37 11.69
CA ASN A 100 10.58 5.61 12.20
C ASN A 100 9.56 6.40 13.02
N GLU A 101 8.32 6.53 12.52
CA GLU A 101 7.23 7.17 13.28
C GLU A 101 6.95 6.45 14.60
N LEU A 102 6.88 5.11 14.58
CA LEU A 102 6.69 4.30 15.77
C LEU A 102 7.83 4.49 16.78
N GLN A 103 9.07 4.55 16.33
CA GLN A 103 10.23 4.79 17.19
C GLN A 103 10.17 6.17 17.85
N ILE A 104 9.78 7.21 17.12
CA ILE A 104 9.65 8.58 17.64
C ILE A 104 8.63 8.62 18.79
N VAL A 105 7.53 7.89 18.70
CA VAL A 105 6.50 7.84 19.76
C VAL A 105 6.72 6.71 20.77
N GLY A 106 7.90 6.09 20.81
CA GLY A 106 8.27 5.07 21.80
C GLY A 106 7.56 3.73 21.64
N LYS A 107 7.05 3.42 20.45
CA LYS A 107 6.41 2.13 20.15
C LYS A 107 7.40 1.17 19.48
N LYS A 108 7.09 -0.13 19.57
CA LYS A 108 7.85 -1.18 18.87
C LYS A 108 7.60 -1.12 17.36
N LYS A 109 8.59 -1.55 16.59
CA LYS A 109 8.45 -1.73 15.15
C LYS A 109 7.33 -2.72 14.81
N LEU A 110 6.77 -2.59 13.63
CA LEU A 110 5.80 -3.55 13.10
C LEU A 110 6.44 -4.94 12.99
N SER A 111 5.71 -5.96 13.43
CA SER A 111 6.11 -7.38 13.36
C SER A 111 5.20 -8.21 12.46
N ASN A 112 4.37 -7.56 11.68
CA ASN A 112 3.44 -8.18 10.76
C ASN A 112 4.20 -8.99 9.68
N GLN A 113 3.58 -10.04 9.18
CA GLN A 113 4.03 -10.67 7.94
C GLN A 113 3.84 -9.68 6.79
N ILE A 114 4.88 -9.48 5.98
CA ILE A 114 4.86 -8.53 4.87
C ILE A 114 4.85 -9.30 3.55
N ILE A 115 4.03 -8.84 2.61
CA ILE A 115 4.11 -9.21 1.19
C ILE A 115 4.45 -7.95 0.41
N ASP A 116 5.63 -7.93 -0.18
CA ASP A 116 6.04 -6.88 -1.10
C ASP A 116 5.64 -7.26 -2.53
N THR A 117 4.64 -6.55 -3.04
CA THR A 117 4.13 -6.79 -4.40
C THR A 117 5.11 -6.39 -5.49
N LEU A 118 6.09 -5.51 -5.21
CA LEU A 118 7.18 -5.20 -6.15
C LEU A 118 8.11 -6.39 -6.33
N VAL A 119 8.42 -7.10 -5.24
CA VAL A 119 9.21 -8.35 -5.30
C VAL A 119 8.48 -9.40 -6.12
N LEU A 120 7.20 -9.65 -5.81
CA LEU A 120 6.37 -10.59 -6.59
C LEU A 120 6.32 -10.24 -8.07
N ALA A 121 6.18 -8.94 -8.38
CA ALA A 121 6.12 -8.47 -9.76
C ALA A 121 7.46 -8.67 -10.50
N ARG A 122 8.59 -8.43 -9.83
CA ARG A 122 9.94 -8.64 -10.41
C ARG A 122 10.23 -10.11 -10.68
N GLU A 123 9.78 -11.00 -9.81
CA GLU A 123 9.90 -12.45 -10.02
C GLU A 123 9.04 -12.92 -11.21
N LYS A 124 7.82 -12.39 -11.32
CA LYS A 124 6.88 -12.75 -12.38
C LYS A 124 7.22 -12.13 -13.75
N PHE A 125 7.77 -10.92 -13.74
CA PHE A 125 8.08 -10.13 -14.93
C PHE A 125 9.51 -9.58 -14.89
N PRO A 126 10.53 -10.45 -14.91
CA PRO A 126 11.92 -10.02 -14.83
C PRO A 126 12.29 -9.09 -15.99
N GLY A 127 13.06 -8.04 -15.69
CA GLY A 127 13.49 -7.05 -16.68
C GLY A 127 12.43 -6.05 -17.16
N SER A 128 11.18 -6.16 -16.66
CA SER A 128 10.09 -5.25 -17.01
C SER A 128 9.95 -4.11 -16.00
N GLN A 129 9.28 -3.04 -16.39
CA GLN A 129 8.81 -2.03 -15.45
C GLN A 129 7.69 -2.62 -14.57
N ASN A 130 7.85 -2.48 -13.25
CA ASN A 130 6.97 -3.05 -12.25
C ASN A 130 6.45 -1.99 -11.25
N SER A 131 6.40 -0.71 -11.66
CA SER A 131 5.67 0.32 -10.91
C SER A 131 4.19 -0.02 -10.84
N LEU A 132 3.47 0.56 -9.87
CA LEU A 132 2.02 0.36 -9.74
C LEU A 132 1.29 0.72 -11.05
N ASP A 133 1.66 1.83 -11.71
CA ASP A 133 1.08 2.21 -13.00
C ASP A 133 1.40 1.20 -14.11
N ALA A 134 2.63 0.71 -14.17
CA ALA A 134 3.03 -0.31 -15.15
C ALA A 134 2.25 -1.62 -14.96
N LEU A 135 2.02 -2.02 -13.70
CA LEU A 135 1.23 -3.20 -13.38
C LEU A 135 -0.27 -3.00 -13.67
N CYS A 136 -0.81 -1.82 -13.37
CA CYS A 136 -2.19 -1.48 -13.75
C CYS A 136 -2.37 -1.58 -15.26
N LYS A 137 -1.45 -1.01 -16.06
CA LYS A 137 -1.48 -1.11 -17.52
C LYS A 137 -1.42 -2.56 -17.99
N ARG A 138 -0.53 -3.37 -17.42
CA ARG A 138 -0.35 -4.79 -17.80
C ARG A 138 -1.60 -5.62 -17.51
N TYR A 139 -2.23 -5.41 -16.39
CA TYR A 139 -3.45 -6.12 -16.00
C TYR A 139 -4.74 -5.44 -16.47
N ARG A 140 -4.65 -4.37 -17.25
CA ARG A 140 -5.81 -3.59 -17.76
C ARG A 140 -6.71 -3.08 -16.65
N ILE A 141 -6.09 -2.67 -15.55
CA ILE A 141 -6.77 -2.04 -14.42
C ILE A 141 -6.87 -0.54 -14.70
N ASP A 142 -8.09 0.00 -14.62
CA ASP A 142 -8.33 1.43 -14.81
C ASP A 142 -7.70 2.23 -13.66
N ASN A 143 -6.71 3.05 -13.99
CA ASN A 143 -6.02 3.97 -13.08
C ASN A 143 -6.25 5.45 -13.43
N THR A 144 -7.28 5.78 -14.20
CA THR A 144 -7.57 7.16 -14.65
C THR A 144 -7.84 8.12 -13.49
N LYS A 145 -8.27 7.61 -12.35
CA LYS A 145 -8.47 8.40 -11.12
C LYS A 145 -7.18 8.75 -10.39
N ARG A 146 -6.05 8.11 -10.75
CA ARG A 146 -4.73 8.36 -10.17
C ARG A 146 -4.05 9.56 -10.85
N LYS A 147 -4.64 10.74 -10.73
CA LYS A 147 -4.03 12.00 -11.21
C LYS A 147 -2.87 12.44 -10.32
N LEU A 148 -3.05 12.28 -9.02
CA LEU A 148 -2.04 12.42 -7.97
C LEU A 148 -1.97 11.13 -7.19
N HIS A 149 -0.83 10.86 -6.57
CA HIS A 149 -0.68 9.74 -5.67
C HIS A 149 -1.41 10.05 -4.36
N THR A 150 -2.36 9.22 -3.99
CA THR A 150 -3.05 9.28 -2.70
C THR A 150 -3.14 7.88 -2.14
N ALA A 151 -2.88 7.72 -0.85
CA ALA A 151 -2.73 6.41 -0.25
C ALA A 151 -3.96 5.50 -0.45
N LEU A 152 -5.18 6.03 -0.32
CA LEU A 152 -6.38 5.20 -0.54
C LEU A 152 -6.59 4.80 -2.01
N VAL A 153 -6.33 5.69 -2.96
CA VAL A 153 -6.43 5.34 -4.39
C VAL A 153 -5.40 4.28 -4.74
N ASP A 154 -4.18 4.44 -4.24
CA ASP A 154 -3.10 3.48 -4.47
C ASP A 154 -3.39 2.13 -3.80
N CYS A 155 -3.95 2.10 -2.59
CA CYS A 155 -4.43 0.86 -1.97
C CYS A 155 -5.53 0.16 -2.79
N ASN A 156 -6.48 0.91 -3.36
CA ASN A 156 -7.52 0.33 -4.22
C ASN A 156 -6.94 -0.30 -5.50
N LEU A 157 -5.99 0.38 -6.13
CA LEU A 157 -5.30 -0.15 -7.31
C LEU A 157 -4.43 -1.35 -6.95
N LEU A 158 -3.67 -1.24 -5.86
CA LEU A 158 -2.79 -2.30 -5.39
C LEU A 158 -3.56 -3.57 -5.01
N SER A 159 -4.75 -3.47 -4.43
CA SER A 159 -5.58 -4.63 -4.13
C SER A 159 -5.91 -5.43 -5.39
N LYS A 160 -6.26 -4.76 -6.49
CA LYS A 160 -6.53 -5.39 -7.79
C LYS A 160 -5.26 -5.99 -8.41
N VAL A 161 -4.13 -5.26 -8.33
CA VAL A 161 -2.83 -5.75 -8.82
C VAL A 161 -2.39 -6.98 -8.03
N TYR A 162 -2.52 -6.97 -6.71
CA TYR A 162 -2.12 -8.08 -5.84
C TYR A 162 -2.86 -9.38 -6.18
N ILE A 163 -4.18 -9.32 -6.35
CA ILE A 163 -5.01 -10.48 -6.73
C ILE A 163 -4.51 -11.08 -8.06
N ASN A 164 -4.16 -10.24 -9.03
CA ASN A 164 -3.62 -10.70 -10.31
C ASN A 164 -2.19 -11.25 -10.19
N LEU A 165 -1.35 -10.68 -9.31
CA LEU A 165 0.03 -11.15 -9.11
C LEU A 165 0.09 -12.55 -8.51
N ILE A 166 -0.79 -12.86 -7.55
CA ILE A 166 -0.80 -14.17 -6.89
C ILE A 166 -1.53 -15.25 -7.69
N ASP A 167 -1.87 -14.97 -8.97
CA ASP A 167 -2.49 -15.94 -9.88
C ASP A 167 -3.68 -16.70 -9.28
N GLN A 168 -4.59 -16.00 -8.66
CA GLN A 168 -5.92 -16.55 -8.45
C GLN A 168 -6.59 -16.68 -9.82
N LYS A 169 -6.09 -17.64 -10.61
CA LYS A 169 -6.75 -18.09 -11.82
C LYS A 169 -8.11 -18.58 -11.38
N GLU A 170 -9.15 -18.07 -12.05
CA GLU A 170 -10.42 -18.79 -12.09
C GLU A 170 -10.11 -20.26 -12.30
N PRO A 171 -10.73 -21.19 -11.53
CA PRO A 171 -10.47 -22.60 -11.71
C PRO A 171 -10.70 -22.92 -13.19
N LYS A 172 -9.63 -23.31 -13.89
CA LYS A 172 -9.78 -23.85 -15.24
C LYS A 172 -10.60 -25.10 -15.09
N LEU A 173 -11.83 -25.07 -15.60
CA LEU A 173 -12.63 -26.27 -15.78
C LEU A 173 -11.86 -27.19 -16.75
N ASN A 174 -11.11 -28.13 -16.19
CA ASN A 174 -10.54 -29.22 -16.96
C ASN A 174 -11.69 -30.14 -17.38
N PHE A 175 -12.27 -29.88 -18.53
CA PHE A 175 -13.07 -30.88 -19.23
C PHE A 175 -12.10 -31.98 -19.69
N GLN A 176 -11.86 -32.98 -18.85
CA GLN A 176 -11.34 -34.24 -19.35
C GLN A 176 -12.46 -34.85 -20.17
N SER A 177 -12.31 -34.81 -21.49
CA SER A 177 -13.08 -35.64 -22.41
C SER A 177 -12.80 -37.09 -22.05
N SER A 178 -13.79 -37.76 -21.43
CA SER A 178 -13.80 -39.20 -21.33
C SER A 178 -13.98 -39.75 -22.74
N GLU A 179 -12.90 -40.14 -23.40
CA GLU A 179 -12.94 -41.01 -24.57
C GLU A 179 -13.42 -42.38 -24.11
N THR A 180 -14.66 -42.67 -24.46
CA THR A 180 -15.24 -43.98 -24.34
C THR A 180 -14.57 -44.87 -25.39
N GLN A 181 -13.71 -45.79 -24.95
CA GLN A 181 -13.25 -46.90 -25.77
C GLN A 181 -14.43 -47.82 -26.04
N LYS A 182 -14.75 -48.04 -27.30
CA LYS A 182 -15.51 -49.18 -27.80
C LYS A 182 -14.53 -50.28 -28.21
#